data_f2fbfda4828a27e9e931fa22a04f1f86
#
_entry.id   f2fbfda4828a27e9e931fa22a04f1f86
#
_cell.length_a   1.000
_cell.length_b   1.000
_cell.length_c   1.000
_cell.angle_alpha   90.00
_cell.angle_beta   90.00
_cell.angle_gamma   90.00
#
_symmetry.space_group_name_H-M   'P 1'
#
loop_
_entity.id
_entity.type
_entity.pdbx_description
1 polymer ?
#
loop_
_entity_poly.entity_id
_entity_poly.type
_entity_poly.pdbx_seq_one_letter_code
_entity_poly.pdbx_strand_id
1 'polypeptide(L)'
;MDITKWLVTGDTHGDFTRFYNLHEAVPKDEIWGVIILGDAGLNYWLSKRDKVNKGRIAHKYPRLSFFCVRGNHEARPEDVEGMDKVFMPDIGNYVYMELDYPNIHYLMDGHEYMFDTYRTLVCGGAYSIDKYYRLERQALGGYGGWFANEQLSQEEMENITNTFKGEEFHLVLTHTCPWSWQPRDLFLSFIDQSKVDDSMEIWLDQLKENITYGVWLCGHYHDDRQLAPHAEMLYYDIRFLEDIMEYWLEDLDTTTL
;
A
#
# COMPACT_ATOMS: atom_id res chain seq x y z
N MET A 1 19.51 5.65 -6.24
CA MET A 1 18.71 5.25 -7.44
C MET A 1 17.92 6.50 -7.78
N ASP A 2 18.04 7.02 -8.99
CA ASP A 2 17.36 8.28 -9.33
C ASP A 2 16.03 7.95 -10.01
N ILE A 3 14.94 8.02 -9.25
CA ILE A 3 13.59 7.73 -9.75
C ILE A 3 13.07 8.98 -10.43
N THR A 4 12.80 8.89 -11.74
CA THR A 4 12.46 10.05 -12.57
C THR A 4 10.94 10.29 -12.66
N LYS A 5 10.11 9.27 -12.39
CA LYS A 5 8.65 9.37 -12.35
C LYS A 5 8.05 8.41 -11.32
N TRP A 6 6.93 8.80 -10.76
CA TRP A 6 6.18 8.00 -9.81
C TRP A 6 4.82 7.62 -10.37
N LEU A 7 4.46 6.36 -10.19
CA LEU A 7 3.13 5.82 -10.50
C LEU A 7 2.54 5.18 -9.25
N VAL A 8 1.23 5.04 -9.25
CA VAL A 8 0.50 4.37 -8.18
C VAL A 8 -0.55 3.44 -8.75
N THR A 9 -0.76 2.30 -8.10
CA THR A 9 -1.77 1.29 -8.43
C THR A 9 -2.23 0.56 -7.17
N GLY A 10 -3.35 -0.13 -7.25
CA GLY A 10 -3.84 -0.98 -6.16
C GLY A 10 -3.22 -2.38 -6.16
N ASP A 11 -3.93 -3.29 -5.52
CA ASP A 11 -3.57 -4.68 -5.23
C ASP A 11 -3.12 -5.44 -6.47
N THR A 12 -1.98 -6.12 -6.39
CA THR A 12 -1.48 -6.95 -7.49
C THR A 12 -1.63 -8.45 -7.24
N HIS A 13 -1.73 -8.87 -5.99
CA HIS A 13 -1.82 -10.28 -5.57
C HIS A 13 -0.79 -11.20 -6.26
N GLY A 14 0.41 -10.68 -6.53
CA GLY A 14 1.49 -11.38 -7.21
C GLY A 14 1.38 -11.42 -8.74
N ASP A 15 0.35 -10.81 -9.33
CA ASP A 15 0.25 -10.64 -10.77
C ASP A 15 0.80 -9.28 -11.21
N PHE A 16 2.02 -9.30 -11.70
CA PHE A 16 2.75 -8.14 -12.22
C PHE A 16 2.67 -8.01 -13.75
N THR A 17 1.80 -8.75 -14.40
CA THR A 17 1.68 -8.71 -15.88
C THR A 17 1.19 -7.36 -16.39
N ARG A 18 0.41 -6.62 -15.56
CA ARG A 18 -0.06 -5.26 -15.85
C ARG A 18 1.07 -4.26 -16.12
N PHE A 19 2.28 -4.53 -15.61
CA PHE A 19 3.43 -3.64 -15.76
C PHE A 19 4.25 -3.89 -17.03
N TYR A 20 3.89 -4.89 -17.85
CA TYR A 20 4.68 -5.24 -19.03
C TYR A 20 4.80 -4.07 -20.03
N ASN A 21 3.66 -3.52 -20.44
CA ASN A 21 3.65 -2.40 -21.39
C ASN A 21 4.25 -1.13 -20.78
N LEU A 22 4.03 -0.90 -19.48
CA LEU A 22 4.63 0.21 -18.76
C LEU A 22 6.17 0.11 -18.78
N HIS A 23 6.72 -1.05 -18.44
CA HIS A 23 8.17 -1.26 -18.45
C HIS A 23 8.79 -1.05 -19.84
N GLU A 24 8.10 -1.47 -20.91
CA GLU A 24 8.56 -1.24 -22.27
C GLU A 24 8.55 0.26 -22.66
N ALA A 25 7.69 1.05 -22.03
CA ALA A 25 7.58 2.49 -22.25
C ALA A 25 8.65 3.29 -21.48
N VAL A 26 9.24 2.74 -20.40
CA VAL A 26 10.29 3.42 -19.63
C VAL A 26 11.54 3.61 -20.49
N PRO A 27 12.09 4.82 -20.61
CA PRO A 27 13.37 5.06 -21.28
C PRO A 27 14.50 4.19 -20.72
N LYS A 28 15.50 3.84 -21.55
CA LYS A 28 16.55 2.88 -21.15
C LYS A 28 17.45 3.39 -20.04
N ASP A 29 17.55 4.70 -19.90
CA ASP A 29 18.37 5.42 -18.94
C ASP A 29 17.58 5.95 -17.73
N GLU A 30 16.29 5.61 -17.64
CA GLU A 30 15.43 5.99 -16.54
C GLU A 30 15.00 4.79 -15.68
N ILE A 31 14.63 5.08 -14.43
CA ILE A 31 13.92 4.18 -13.52
C ILE A 31 12.68 4.89 -13.02
N TRP A 32 11.54 4.21 -13.14
CA TRP A 32 10.27 4.72 -12.60
C TRP A 32 9.88 3.98 -11.33
N GLY A 33 9.40 4.72 -10.34
CA GLY A 33 8.84 4.17 -9.11
C GLY A 33 7.37 3.79 -9.30
N VAL A 34 6.99 2.64 -8.76
CA VAL A 34 5.59 2.17 -8.75
C VAL A 34 5.20 1.90 -7.31
N ILE A 35 4.27 2.67 -6.79
CA ILE A 35 3.66 2.47 -5.48
C ILE A 35 2.51 1.48 -5.63
N ILE A 36 2.52 0.42 -4.83
CA ILE A 36 1.43 -0.58 -4.76
C ILE A 36 0.72 -0.39 -3.42
N LEU A 37 -0.59 -0.12 -3.45
CA LEU A 37 -1.40 0.22 -2.28
C LEU A 37 -1.83 -1.01 -1.46
N GLY A 38 -0.88 -1.88 -1.19
CA GLY A 38 -1.04 -3.12 -0.43
C GLY A 38 -1.30 -4.34 -1.31
N ASP A 39 -1.30 -5.48 -0.66
CA ASP A 39 -1.52 -6.80 -1.28
C ASP A 39 -0.69 -7.03 -2.55
N ALA A 40 0.60 -6.67 -2.48
CA ALA A 40 1.54 -6.94 -3.56
C ALA A 40 1.67 -8.45 -3.84
N GLY A 41 1.35 -9.29 -2.86
CA GLY A 41 1.37 -10.75 -2.98
C GLY A 41 2.77 -11.34 -3.07
N LEU A 42 3.76 -10.66 -2.49
CA LEU A 42 5.18 -11.01 -2.57
C LEU A 42 5.70 -11.76 -1.33
N ASN A 43 4.98 -11.65 -0.20
CA ASN A 43 5.30 -12.32 1.08
C ASN A 43 4.08 -13.09 1.63
N TYR A 44 3.32 -13.72 0.73
CA TYR A 44 2.09 -14.43 1.12
C TYR A 44 2.35 -15.88 1.55
N TRP A 45 3.24 -16.60 0.81
CA TRP A 45 3.47 -18.03 1.05
C TRP A 45 4.57 -18.30 2.06
N LEU A 46 5.43 -17.34 2.36
CA LEU A 46 6.65 -17.45 3.17
C LEU A 46 7.48 -18.69 2.79
N SER A 47 7.64 -18.90 1.49
CA SER A 47 8.23 -20.12 0.94
C SER A 47 9.07 -19.82 -0.32
N LYS A 48 9.66 -20.90 -0.86
CA LYS A 48 10.38 -20.82 -2.14
C LYS A 48 9.52 -20.22 -3.27
N ARG A 49 8.19 -20.30 -3.18
CA ARG A 49 7.28 -19.74 -4.19
C ARG A 49 7.41 -18.20 -4.24
N ASP A 50 7.43 -17.54 -3.09
CA ASP A 50 7.60 -16.07 -3.04
C ASP A 50 8.99 -15.67 -3.57
N LYS A 51 10.04 -16.39 -3.17
CA LYS A 51 11.41 -16.15 -3.66
C LYS A 51 11.50 -16.26 -5.19
N VAL A 52 10.89 -17.29 -5.77
CA VAL A 52 10.84 -17.46 -7.24
C VAL A 52 10.04 -16.34 -7.90
N ASN A 53 8.91 -15.94 -7.32
CA ASN A 53 8.08 -14.87 -7.86
C ASN A 53 8.81 -13.51 -7.81
N LYS A 54 9.39 -13.17 -6.66
CA LYS A 54 10.20 -11.94 -6.49
C LYS A 54 11.39 -11.90 -7.47
N GLY A 55 12.13 -13.00 -7.60
CA GLY A 55 13.25 -13.08 -8.54
C GLY A 55 12.82 -12.89 -10.01
N ARG A 56 11.66 -13.48 -10.38
CA ARG A 56 11.10 -13.28 -11.72
C ARG A 56 10.70 -11.83 -11.97
N ILE A 57 10.06 -11.17 -11.01
CA ILE A 57 9.63 -9.78 -11.11
C ILE A 57 10.84 -8.86 -11.20
N ALA A 58 11.81 -9.01 -10.29
CA ALA A 58 13.02 -8.18 -10.26
C ALA A 58 13.81 -8.27 -11.57
N HIS A 59 13.93 -9.49 -12.13
CA HIS A 59 14.61 -9.69 -13.40
C HIS A 59 13.82 -9.17 -14.60
N LYS A 60 12.50 -9.32 -14.59
CA LYS A 60 11.63 -8.95 -15.73
C LYS A 60 11.48 -7.44 -15.88
N TYR A 61 11.49 -6.70 -14.77
CA TYR A 61 11.19 -5.27 -14.73
C TYR A 61 12.35 -4.43 -14.15
N PRO A 62 13.57 -4.50 -14.73
CA PRO A 62 14.74 -3.83 -14.15
C PRO A 62 14.69 -2.30 -14.18
N ARG A 63 13.76 -1.70 -14.95
CA ARG A 63 13.55 -0.24 -14.99
C ARG A 63 12.33 0.22 -14.19
N LEU A 64 11.69 -0.70 -13.45
CA LEU A 64 10.65 -0.36 -12.47
C LEU A 64 11.16 -0.69 -11.07
N SER A 65 10.96 0.23 -10.15
CA SER A 65 11.23 0.06 -8.73
C SER A 65 9.89 0.06 -7.99
N PHE A 66 9.56 -1.05 -7.33
CA PHE A 66 8.28 -1.26 -6.67
C PHE A 66 8.36 -0.87 -5.20
N PHE A 67 7.42 -0.07 -4.72
CA PHE A 67 7.28 0.39 -3.34
C PHE A 67 5.95 -0.09 -2.79
N CYS A 68 5.99 -1.13 -1.97
CA CYS A 68 4.80 -1.83 -1.51
C CYS A 68 4.35 -1.26 -0.16
N VAL A 69 3.15 -0.69 -0.09
CA VAL A 69 2.41 -0.53 1.15
C VAL A 69 2.00 -1.92 1.60
N ARG A 70 1.99 -2.19 2.90
CA ARG A 70 1.60 -3.50 3.41
C ARG A 70 0.09 -3.74 3.29
N GLY A 71 -0.30 -4.88 2.71
CA GLY A 71 -1.68 -5.34 2.69
C GLY A 71 -2.00 -6.30 3.83
N ASN A 72 -3.19 -6.93 3.77
CA ASN A 72 -3.62 -7.95 4.73
C ASN A 72 -3.31 -9.38 4.26
N HIS A 73 -2.98 -9.57 2.97
CA HIS A 73 -2.63 -10.85 2.37
C HIS A 73 -1.12 -11.09 2.31
N GLU A 74 -0.36 -10.48 3.21
CA GLU A 74 1.09 -10.67 3.25
C GLU A 74 1.65 -10.52 4.67
N ALA A 75 2.74 -11.21 4.94
CA ALA A 75 3.46 -11.06 6.20
C ALA A 75 4.06 -9.65 6.29
N ARG A 76 4.17 -9.14 7.51
CA ARG A 76 4.94 -7.93 7.76
C ARG A 76 6.38 -8.12 7.29
N PRO A 77 6.99 -7.14 6.62
CA PRO A 77 8.35 -7.27 6.12
C PRO A 77 9.37 -7.65 7.21
N GLU A 78 9.22 -7.12 8.42
CA GLU A 78 10.08 -7.42 9.57
C GLU A 78 10.02 -8.88 10.03
N ASP A 79 8.95 -9.60 9.70
CA ASP A 79 8.76 -11.02 10.02
C ASP A 79 9.30 -11.95 8.92
N VAL A 80 9.78 -11.38 7.80
CA VAL A 80 10.27 -12.16 6.65
C VAL A 80 11.77 -12.39 6.75
N GLU A 81 12.18 -13.66 6.71
CA GLU A 81 13.58 -14.03 6.76
C GLU A 81 14.38 -13.44 5.59
N GLY A 82 15.47 -12.75 5.88
CA GLY A 82 16.35 -12.14 4.88
C GLY A 82 15.95 -10.72 4.46
N MET A 83 14.98 -10.12 5.14
CA MET A 83 14.70 -8.70 4.99
C MET A 83 15.73 -7.85 5.71
N ASP A 84 16.25 -6.86 5.00
CA ASP A 84 17.12 -5.83 5.53
C ASP A 84 16.39 -4.49 5.60
N LYS A 85 16.66 -3.73 6.66
CA LYS A 85 16.19 -2.33 6.78
C LYS A 85 17.26 -1.41 6.17
N VAL A 86 16.92 -0.78 5.05
CA VAL A 86 17.86 0.02 4.24
C VAL A 86 17.36 1.46 4.14
N PHE A 87 18.23 2.43 4.39
CA PHE A 87 17.91 3.85 4.16
C PHE A 87 17.97 4.18 2.67
N MET A 88 16.90 4.76 2.14
CA MET A 88 16.81 5.21 0.76
C MET A 88 16.81 6.75 0.71
N PRO A 89 17.93 7.37 0.27
CA PRO A 89 18.02 8.83 0.20
C PRO A 89 16.96 9.47 -0.71
N ASP A 90 16.58 8.77 -1.79
CA ASP A 90 15.63 9.25 -2.78
C ASP A 90 14.22 9.51 -2.22
N ILE A 91 13.84 8.78 -1.17
CA ILE A 91 12.56 8.93 -0.47
C ILE A 91 12.69 9.36 0.99
N GLY A 92 13.92 9.64 1.43
CA GLY A 92 14.22 10.27 2.72
C GLY A 92 14.03 9.39 3.96
N ASN A 93 13.79 8.08 3.81
CA ASN A 93 13.55 7.20 4.95
C ASN A 93 13.98 5.75 4.67
N TYR A 94 13.81 4.89 5.69
CA TYR A 94 14.10 3.46 5.61
C TYR A 94 12.95 2.70 4.95
N VAL A 95 13.33 1.65 4.21
CA VAL A 95 12.44 0.62 3.71
C VAL A 95 12.94 -0.75 4.12
N TYR A 96 12.10 -1.76 4.08
CA TYR A 96 12.54 -3.15 4.07
C TYR A 96 12.77 -3.63 2.64
N MET A 97 13.81 -4.43 2.42
CA MET A 97 14.11 -5.05 1.13
C MET A 97 14.96 -6.31 1.31
N GLU A 98 14.88 -7.24 0.37
CA GLU A 98 15.82 -8.34 0.23
C GLU A 98 16.87 -7.95 -0.81
N LEU A 99 18.17 -8.09 -0.48
CA LEU A 99 19.26 -7.70 -1.38
C LEU A 99 19.26 -8.46 -2.72
N ASP A 100 18.67 -9.66 -2.74
CA ASP A 100 18.49 -10.48 -3.95
C ASP A 100 17.47 -9.87 -4.94
N TYR A 101 16.61 -8.93 -4.49
CA TYR A 101 15.55 -8.30 -5.28
C TYR A 101 15.59 -6.78 -5.14
N PRO A 102 16.66 -6.13 -5.66
CA PRO A 102 17.02 -4.74 -5.32
C PRO A 102 16.03 -3.67 -5.83
N ASN A 103 15.03 -4.03 -6.59
CA ASN A 103 13.99 -3.14 -7.09
C ASN A 103 12.60 -3.43 -6.45
N ILE A 104 12.58 -4.18 -5.33
CA ILE A 104 11.35 -4.42 -4.55
C ILE A 104 11.58 -3.89 -3.13
N HIS A 105 10.78 -2.93 -2.72
CA HIS A 105 10.88 -2.23 -1.44
C HIS A 105 9.55 -2.29 -0.72
N TYR A 106 9.59 -2.48 0.59
CA TYR A 106 8.42 -2.50 1.45
C TYR A 106 8.46 -1.28 2.36
N LEU A 107 7.44 -0.45 2.24
CA LEU A 107 7.27 0.76 3.05
C LEU A 107 6.90 0.38 4.49
N MET A 108 7.36 1.16 5.43
CA MET A 108 7.12 0.93 6.86
C MET A 108 5.85 1.65 7.30
N ASP A 109 5.03 0.97 8.07
CA ASP A 109 3.81 1.55 8.62
C ASP A 109 4.12 2.68 9.62
N GLY A 110 3.34 3.74 9.57
CA GLY A 110 3.53 4.91 10.43
C GLY A 110 4.81 5.71 10.14
N HIS A 111 5.32 5.63 8.92
CA HIS A 111 6.50 6.38 8.49
C HIS A 111 6.15 7.38 7.39
N GLU A 112 6.89 8.48 7.36
CA GLU A 112 6.78 9.46 6.29
C GLU A 112 7.85 9.26 5.22
N TYR A 113 7.50 9.57 3.99
CA TYR A 113 8.36 9.46 2.81
C TYR A 113 8.22 10.70 1.92
N MET A 114 9.20 10.92 1.06
CA MET A 114 9.13 11.91 0.00
C MET A 114 9.03 11.19 -1.35
N PHE A 115 7.85 11.19 -1.95
CA PHE A 115 7.69 10.74 -3.33
C PHE A 115 7.66 11.97 -4.23
N ASP A 116 8.74 12.18 -4.99
CA ASP A 116 9.03 13.45 -5.65
C ASP A 116 9.06 14.60 -4.61
N THR A 117 8.18 15.56 -4.70
CA THR A 117 8.05 16.69 -3.76
C THR A 117 6.95 16.49 -2.71
N TYR A 118 6.26 15.35 -2.75
CA TYR A 118 5.08 15.09 -1.92
C TYR A 118 5.46 14.40 -0.60
N ARG A 119 5.34 15.13 0.52
CA ARG A 119 5.45 14.56 1.86
C ARG A 119 4.29 13.61 2.08
N THR A 120 4.59 12.34 2.31
CA THR A 120 3.63 11.24 2.28
C THR A 120 3.65 10.45 3.58
N LEU A 121 2.49 10.23 4.20
CA LEU A 121 2.31 9.30 5.31
C LEU A 121 1.87 7.94 4.77
N VAL A 122 2.45 6.84 5.28
CA VAL A 122 2.12 5.47 4.89
C VAL A 122 1.61 4.66 6.08
N CYS A 123 0.45 4.01 5.92
CA CYS A 123 -0.13 3.10 6.91
C CYS A 123 -0.79 1.91 6.21
N GLY A 124 -0.15 0.75 6.24
CA GLY A 124 -0.65 -0.48 5.64
C GLY A 124 -1.51 -1.32 6.58
N GLY A 125 -2.09 -2.37 6.04
CA GLY A 125 -2.90 -3.35 6.74
C GLY A 125 -4.40 -3.14 6.61
N ALA A 126 -5.13 -4.23 6.78
CA ALA A 126 -6.59 -4.30 6.81
C ALA A 126 -7.03 -5.63 7.44
N TYR A 127 -8.31 -5.78 7.73
CA TYR A 127 -8.89 -7.03 8.18
C TYR A 127 -9.20 -7.97 7.01
N SER A 128 -8.86 -9.26 7.16
CA SER A 128 -9.19 -10.30 6.17
C SER A 128 -10.56 -10.89 6.44
N ILE A 129 -11.55 -10.60 5.59
CA ILE A 129 -12.90 -11.19 5.70
C ILE A 129 -12.91 -12.70 5.51
N ASP A 130 -11.90 -13.28 4.88
CA ASP A 130 -11.69 -14.72 4.69
C ASP A 130 -10.78 -15.37 5.76
N LYS A 131 -10.51 -14.67 6.86
CA LYS A 131 -9.69 -15.11 8.01
C LYS A 131 -9.99 -16.54 8.44
N TYR A 132 -11.25 -16.85 8.69
CA TYR A 132 -11.63 -18.18 9.20
C TYR A 132 -11.41 -19.29 8.17
N TYR A 133 -11.65 -19.01 6.90
CA TYR A 133 -11.35 -19.94 5.81
C TYR A 133 -9.83 -20.20 5.71
N ARG A 134 -9.00 -19.17 5.87
CA ARG A 134 -7.53 -19.32 5.87
C ARG A 134 -7.03 -20.12 7.07
N LEU A 135 -7.56 -19.85 8.26
CA LEU A 135 -7.22 -20.59 9.47
C LEU A 135 -7.60 -22.08 9.33
N GLU A 136 -8.77 -22.40 8.78
CA GLU A 136 -9.19 -23.78 8.52
C GLU A 136 -8.24 -24.46 7.51
N ARG A 137 -7.91 -23.80 6.40
CA ARG A 137 -6.94 -24.31 5.43
C ARG A 137 -5.58 -24.57 6.06
N GLN A 138 -5.10 -23.68 6.89
CA GLN A 138 -3.82 -23.80 7.58
C GLN A 138 -3.84 -24.99 8.56
N ALA A 139 -4.93 -25.18 9.32
CA ALA A 139 -5.12 -26.33 10.21
C ALA A 139 -5.12 -27.67 9.47
N LEU A 140 -5.56 -27.70 8.22
CA LEU A 140 -5.54 -28.87 7.34
C LEU A 140 -4.20 -29.07 6.59
N GLY A 141 -3.16 -28.29 6.94
CA GLY A 141 -1.84 -28.38 6.32
C GLY A 141 -1.73 -27.70 4.97
N GLY A 142 -2.67 -26.80 4.62
CA GLY A 142 -2.60 -25.94 3.43
C GLY A 142 -1.52 -24.87 3.58
N TYR A 143 -0.97 -24.43 2.44
CA TYR A 143 -0.04 -23.30 2.38
C TYR A 143 -0.78 -21.99 2.21
N GLY A 144 -0.16 -20.90 2.68
CA GLY A 144 -0.72 -19.55 2.69
C GLY A 144 -1.69 -19.41 3.85
N GLY A 145 -1.34 -18.57 4.81
CA GLY A 145 -2.05 -18.42 6.07
C GLY A 145 -2.75 -17.09 6.21
N TRP A 146 -3.39 -16.95 7.34
CA TRP A 146 -3.79 -15.69 7.89
C TRP A 146 -2.65 -15.17 8.79
N PHE A 147 -2.40 -13.88 8.75
CA PHE A 147 -1.39 -13.22 9.56
C PHE A 147 -2.06 -12.51 10.74
N ALA A 148 -1.66 -12.89 11.96
CA ALA A 148 -2.31 -12.37 13.18
C ALA A 148 -2.11 -10.85 13.38
N ASN A 149 -1.07 -10.30 12.75
CA ASN A 149 -0.70 -8.88 12.76
C ASN A 149 -1.02 -8.18 11.43
N GLU A 150 -2.04 -8.64 10.71
CA GLU A 150 -2.47 -8.06 9.43
C GLU A 150 -2.95 -6.61 9.58
N GLN A 151 -3.56 -6.26 10.72
CA GLN A 151 -3.88 -4.89 11.10
C GLN A 151 -2.78 -4.31 11.99
N LEU A 152 -2.74 -2.99 12.16
CA LEU A 152 -1.95 -2.36 13.21
C LEU A 152 -2.56 -2.69 14.58
N SER A 153 -1.71 -2.84 15.58
CA SER A 153 -2.14 -2.93 16.97
C SER A 153 -2.64 -1.58 17.46
N GLN A 154 -3.45 -1.58 18.53
CA GLN A 154 -3.91 -0.33 19.14
C GLN A 154 -2.74 0.57 19.56
N GLU A 155 -1.66 0.00 20.09
CA GLU A 155 -0.46 0.75 20.49
C GLU A 155 0.22 1.42 19.28
N GLU A 156 0.34 0.71 18.15
CA GLU A 156 0.88 1.29 16.92
C GLU A 156 0.00 2.43 16.40
N MET A 157 -1.33 2.24 16.39
CA MET A 157 -2.31 3.25 15.98
C MET A 157 -2.23 4.52 16.85
N GLU A 158 -2.16 4.34 18.18
CA GLU A 158 -2.02 5.45 19.13
C GLU A 158 -0.69 6.19 18.95
N ASN A 159 0.40 5.46 18.76
CA ASN A 159 1.72 6.03 18.52
C ASN A 159 1.78 6.84 17.23
N ILE A 160 1.21 6.34 16.13
CA ILE A 160 1.13 7.05 14.85
C ILE A 160 0.31 8.33 15.01
N THR A 161 -0.87 8.23 15.61
CA THR A 161 -1.74 9.39 15.83
C THR A 161 -1.04 10.46 16.66
N ASN A 162 -0.38 10.07 17.76
CA ASN A 162 0.32 11.02 18.64
C ASN A 162 1.55 11.65 17.95
N THR A 163 2.25 10.89 17.11
CA THR A 163 3.43 11.37 16.37
C THR A 163 3.05 12.42 15.34
N PHE A 164 1.95 12.23 14.63
CA PHE A 164 1.57 13.06 13.49
C PHE A 164 0.40 14.02 13.76
N LYS A 165 -0.03 14.13 15.00
CA LYS A 165 -1.12 15.03 15.37
C LYS A 165 -0.81 16.49 15.02
N GLY A 166 -1.65 17.07 14.18
CA GLY A 166 -1.53 18.46 13.67
C GLY A 166 -0.52 18.62 12.56
N GLU A 167 0.10 17.54 12.09
CA GLU A 167 0.99 17.56 10.93
C GLU A 167 0.22 17.63 9.61
N GLU A 168 0.91 18.13 8.60
CA GLU A 168 0.37 18.29 7.24
C GLU A 168 1.13 17.40 6.26
N PHE A 169 0.36 16.66 5.45
CA PHE A 169 0.87 15.77 4.40
C PHE A 169 0.28 16.16 3.04
N HIS A 170 1.07 16.09 1.99
CA HIS A 170 0.54 16.21 0.63
C HIS A 170 -0.25 14.95 0.25
N LEU A 171 0.21 13.78 0.71
CA LEU A 171 -0.32 12.48 0.34
C LEU A 171 -0.42 11.55 1.55
N VAL A 172 -1.49 10.78 1.64
CA VAL A 172 -1.63 9.66 2.58
C VAL A 172 -1.87 8.39 1.76
N LEU A 173 -1.08 7.36 2.03
CA LEU A 173 -1.19 6.05 1.40
C LEU A 173 -1.57 5.02 2.44
N THR A 174 -2.69 4.35 2.22
CA THR A 174 -3.14 3.26 3.08
C THR A 174 -3.51 2.02 2.24
N HIS A 175 -3.64 0.86 2.88
CA HIS A 175 -4.21 -0.28 2.18
C HIS A 175 -5.74 -0.22 2.19
N THR A 176 -6.36 -0.18 3.38
CA THR A 176 -7.81 0.07 3.51
C THR A 176 -8.11 1.57 3.64
N CYS A 177 -9.38 1.96 3.69
CA CYS A 177 -9.81 3.35 3.77
C CYS A 177 -10.44 3.67 5.15
N PRO A 178 -10.58 4.96 5.53
CA PRO A 178 -11.41 5.38 6.66
C PRO A 178 -12.81 4.77 6.63
N TRP A 179 -13.34 4.40 7.79
CA TRP A 179 -14.65 3.73 7.92
C TRP A 179 -15.81 4.49 7.27
N SER A 180 -15.79 5.82 7.33
CA SER A 180 -16.79 6.68 6.71
C SER A 180 -16.77 6.62 5.18
N TRP A 181 -15.69 6.14 4.56
CA TRP A 181 -15.52 6.03 3.12
C TRP A 181 -15.65 4.59 2.60
N GLN A 182 -15.89 3.62 3.48
CA GLN A 182 -16.01 2.22 3.06
C GLN A 182 -17.04 2.07 1.93
N PRO A 183 -16.68 1.42 0.81
CA PRO A 183 -17.57 1.18 -0.33
C PRO A 183 -18.54 0.03 -0.03
N ARG A 184 -19.53 0.27 0.82
CA ARG A 184 -20.45 -0.76 1.35
C ARG A 184 -21.27 -1.47 0.28
N ASP A 185 -21.40 -0.87 -0.91
CA ASP A 185 -22.02 -1.48 -2.09
C ASP A 185 -21.18 -2.64 -2.66
N LEU A 186 -19.87 -2.69 -2.38
CA LEU A 186 -18.97 -3.78 -2.76
C LEU A 186 -18.93 -4.91 -1.72
N PHE A 187 -19.56 -4.75 -0.56
CA PHE A 187 -19.50 -5.76 0.48
C PHE A 187 -20.21 -7.04 0.06
N LEU A 188 -19.53 -8.16 0.30
CA LEU A 188 -20.04 -9.48 -0.05
C LEU A 188 -21.26 -9.82 0.82
N SER A 189 -22.40 -10.02 0.22
CA SER A 189 -23.69 -10.21 0.91
C SER A 189 -23.76 -11.46 1.82
N PHE A 190 -22.85 -12.41 1.65
CA PHE A 190 -22.75 -13.62 2.46
C PHE A 190 -21.80 -13.47 3.67
N ILE A 191 -21.13 -12.33 3.81
CA ILE A 191 -20.28 -12.02 4.96
C ILE A 191 -21.13 -11.32 6.03
N ASP A 192 -21.10 -11.87 7.24
CA ASP A 192 -21.73 -11.24 8.42
C ASP A 192 -20.86 -10.06 8.88
N GLN A 193 -21.23 -8.86 8.49
CA GLN A 193 -20.47 -7.63 8.78
C GLN A 193 -20.32 -7.37 10.28
N SER A 194 -21.19 -7.91 11.13
CA SER A 194 -21.06 -7.75 12.58
C SER A 194 -19.86 -8.51 13.18
N LYS A 195 -19.21 -9.35 12.38
CA LYS A 195 -18.01 -10.13 12.76
C LYS A 195 -16.73 -9.62 12.10
N VAL A 196 -16.83 -8.62 11.27
CA VAL A 196 -15.67 -7.95 10.68
C VAL A 196 -15.07 -7.01 11.73
N ASP A 197 -13.76 -7.01 11.84
CA ASP A 197 -13.05 -6.12 12.76
C ASP A 197 -12.67 -4.84 12.02
N ASP A 198 -13.51 -3.82 12.12
CA ASP A 198 -13.32 -2.50 11.51
C ASP A 198 -12.38 -1.58 12.31
N SER A 199 -11.60 -2.11 13.26
CA SER A 199 -10.76 -1.29 14.14
C SER A 199 -9.77 -0.41 13.38
N MET A 200 -9.21 -0.94 12.29
CA MET A 200 -8.28 -0.22 11.41
C MET A 200 -8.97 0.95 10.71
N GLU A 201 -10.13 0.73 10.09
CA GLU A 201 -10.90 1.73 9.37
C GLU A 201 -11.44 2.82 10.30
N ILE A 202 -11.90 2.45 11.51
CA ILE A 202 -12.35 3.38 12.55
C ILE A 202 -11.17 4.26 13.01
N TRP A 203 -10.00 3.66 13.19
CA TRP A 203 -8.79 4.42 13.53
C TRP A 203 -8.37 5.37 12.40
N LEU A 204 -8.47 4.95 11.13
CA LEU A 204 -8.17 5.82 9.99
C LEU A 204 -9.11 7.04 9.94
N ASP A 205 -10.38 6.89 10.32
CA ASP A 205 -11.28 8.04 10.51
C ASP A 205 -10.78 8.99 11.60
N GLN A 206 -10.28 8.46 12.72
CA GLN A 206 -9.69 9.28 13.79
C GLN A 206 -8.39 9.95 13.32
N LEU A 207 -7.52 9.23 12.61
CA LEU A 207 -6.29 9.78 12.06
C LEU A 207 -6.60 10.95 11.11
N LYS A 208 -7.57 10.78 10.23
CA LYS A 208 -8.04 11.80 9.29
C LYS A 208 -8.44 13.11 9.97
N GLU A 209 -9.04 13.04 11.16
CA GLU A 209 -9.42 14.23 11.94
C GLU A 209 -8.23 14.86 12.69
N ASN A 210 -7.10 14.15 12.81
CA ASN A 210 -5.92 14.59 13.55
C ASN A 210 -4.78 15.14 12.68
N ILE A 211 -4.84 14.94 11.36
CA ILE A 211 -3.84 15.42 10.40
C ILE A 211 -4.51 16.28 9.33
N THR A 212 -3.73 17.07 8.62
CA THR A 212 -4.15 17.71 7.36
C THR A 212 -3.55 16.93 6.19
N TYR A 213 -4.30 16.71 5.12
CA TYR A 213 -3.81 16.02 3.94
C TYR A 213 -4.35 16.64 2.64
N GLY A 214 -3.54 16.55 1.58
CA GLY A 214 -3.94 16.98 0.24
C GLY A 214 -4.73 15.89 -0.48
N VAL A 215 -4.16 14.68 -0.59
CA VAL A 215 -4.77 13.53 -1.28
C VAL A 215 -4.63 12.27 -0.42
N TRP A 216 -5.64 11.39 -0.46
CA TRP A 216 -5.61 10.08 0.19
C TRP A 216 -5.86 8.97 -0.83
N LEU A 217 -4.92 8.00 -0.94
CA LEU A 217 -5.04 6.87 -1.85
C LEU A 217 -5.04 5.55 -1.07
N CYS A 218 -5.92 4.63 -1.47
CA CYS A 218 -6.01 3.30 -0.86
C CYS A 218 -6.31 2.21 -1.91
N GLY A 219 -6.28 0.93 -1.50
CA GLY A 219 -6.62 -0.26 -2.29
C GLY A 219 -7.71 -1.10 -1.63
N HIS A 220 -7.47 -2.41 -1.46
CA HIS A 220 -8.20 -3.39 -0.66
C HIS A 220 -9.56 -3.84 -1.23
N TYR A 221 -10.43 -2.94 -1.65
CA TYR A 221 -11.80 -3.30 -2.06
C TYR A 221 -11.93 -3.64 -3.55
N HIS A 222 -10.83 -3.71 -4.27
CA HIS A 222 -10.72 -4.16 -5.67
C HIS A 222 -11.59 -3.38 -6.67
N ASP A 223 -11.60 -2.06 -6.55
CA ASP A 223 -12.29 -1.18 -7.49
C ASP A 223 -11.50 0.12 -7.69
N ASP A 224 -11.72 0.76 -8.83
CA ASP A 224 -11.13 2.06 -9.17
C ASP A 224 -12.23 3.11 -9.07
N ARG A 225 -12.23 3.90 -7.99
CA ARG A 225 -13.23 4.96 -7.77
C ARG A 225 -12.79 6.05 -6.81
N GLN A 226 -13.40 7.20 -6.95
CA GLN A 226 -13.38 8.23 -5.92
C GLN A 226 -14.24 7.80 -4.73
N LEU A 227 -13.70 7.89 -3.52
CA LEU A 227 -14.38 7.58 -2.25
C LEU A 227 -14.98 8.83 -1.58
N ALA A 228 -14.24 9.93 -1.65
CA ALA A 228 -14.60 11.24 -1.09
C ALA A 228 -13.85 12.33 -1.88
N PRO A 229 -14.11 13.62 -1.64
CA PRO A 229 -13.23 14.68 -2.12
C PRO A 229 -11.79 14.42 -1.69
N HIS A 230 -10.83 14.50 -2.60
CA HIS A 230 -9.41 14.24 -2.38
C HIS A 230 -9.07 12.81 -1.90
N ALA A 231 -9.97 11.84 -2.13
CA ALA A 231 -9.74 10.44 -1.73
C ALA A 231 -10.16 9.49 -2.85
N GLU A 232 -9.22 8.62 -3.27
CA GLU A 232 -9.43 7.63 -4.31
C GLU A 232 -8.98 6.23 -3.86
N MET A 233 -9.71 5.24 -4.33
CA MET A 233 -9.36 3.83 -4.26
C MET A 233 -8.91 3.38 -5.65
N LEU A 234 -7.78 2.66 -5.69
CA LEU A 234 -7.21 2.12 -6.92
C LEU A 234 -7.12 0.59 -6.84
N TYR A 235 -7.32 -0.05 -7.98
CA TYR A 235 -7.17 -1.50 -8.15
C TYR A 235 -6.41 -1.85 -9.42
N TYR A 236 -7.04 -1.71 -10.59
CA TYR A 236 -6.41 -2.03 -11.88
C TYR A 236 -5.68 -0.87 -12.51
N ASP A 237 -6.12 0.33 -12.26
CA ASP A 237 -5.55 1.52 -12.85
C ASP A 237 -4.11 1.72 -12.39
N ILE A 238 -3.26 2.11 -13.34
CA ILE A 238 -1.90 2.57 -13.08
C ILE A 238 -1.86 4.03 -13.50
N ARG A 239 -1.68 4.94 -12.55
CA ARG A 239 -1.73 6.37 -12.81
C ARG A 239 -0.43 7.04 -12.40
N PHE A 240 -0.02 8.08 -13.14
CA PHE A 240 1.06 8.93 -12.67
C PHE A 240 0.64 9.66 -11.40
N LEU A 241 1.53 9.65 -10.41
CA LEU A 241 1.27 10.33 -9.13
C LEU A 241 1.09 11.83 -9.35
N GLU A 242 1.91 12.45 -10.23
CA GLU A 242 1.81 13.84 -10.61
C GLU A 242 0.41 14.19 -11.12
N ASP A 243 -0.15 13.41 -12.05
CA ASP A 243 -1.49 13.65 -12.61
C ASP A 243 -2.58 13.62 -11.54
N ILE A 244 -2.47 12.71 -10.55
CA ILE A 244 -3.43 12.65 -9.43
C ILE A 244 -3.29 13.88 -8.54
N MET A 245 -2.05 14.25 -8.20
CA MET A 245 -1.78 15.37 -7.31
C MET A 245 -2.20 16.71 -7.96
N GLU A 246 -1.89 16.90 -9.25
CA GLU A 246 -2.34 18.08 -10.00
C GLU A 246 -3.86 18.18 -10.01
N TYR A 247 -4.57 17.11 -10.36
CA TYR A 247 -6.03 17.09 -10.41
C TYR A 247 -6.68 17.53 -9.10
N TRP A 248 -6.19 17.02 -7.96
CA TRP A 248 -6.79 17.32 -6.66
C TRP A 248 -6.30 18.61 -6.02
N LEU A 249 -5.06 19.05 -6.26
CA LEU A 249 -4.51 20.26 -5.65
C LEU A 249 -4.92 21.55 -6.41
N GLU A 250 -5.17 21.49 -7.71
CA GLU A 250 -5.72 22.61 -8.46
C GLU A 250 -7.12 23.01 -7.97
N ASP A 251 -7.94 22.05 -7.51
CA ASP A 251 -9.26 22.34 -6.94
C ASP A 251 -9.19 23.10 -5.60
N LEU A 252 -8.10 22.98 -4.83
CA LEU A 252 -7.92 23.73 -3.58
C LEU A 252 -7.68 25.22 -3.82
N ASP A 253 -6.98 25.59 -4.88
CA ASP A 253 -6.72 27.00 -5.22
C ASP A 253 -7.98 27.72 -5.76
N THR A 254 -8.92 26.97 -6.35
CA THR A 254 -10.17 27.54 -6.89
C THR A 254 -11.28 27.70 -5.88
N THR A 255 -11.19 27.05 -4.71
CA THR A 255 -12.23 27.10 -3.65
C THR A 255 -11.97 28.20 -2.60
N THR A 256 -10.88 28.95 -2.73
CA THR A 256 -10.49 30.03 -1.80
C THR A 256 -10.74 31.44 -2.37
N LEU A 257 -11.66 31.61 -3.34
CA LEU A 257 -12.13 32.87 -3.87
C LEU A 257 -13.57 33.20 -3.49
#